data_ecbcead92b267e4e3eec97553192956e
#
_entry.id   ecbcead92b267e4e3eec97553192956e
#
_cell.length_a   1.000
_cell.length_b   1.000
_cell.length_c   1.000
_cell.angle_alpha   90.00
_cell.angle_beta   90.00
_cell.angle_gamma   90.00
#
_symmetry.space_group_name_H-M   'P 1'
#
loop_
_entity.id
_entity.type
_entity.pdbx_description
1 polymer ?
#
loop_
_entity_poly.entity_id
_entity_poly.type
_entity_poly.pdbx_seq_one_letter_code
_entity_poly.pdbx_strand_id
1 'polypeptide(L)'
;KDWTNERIKAYITAFPSKKSLLLDYYCERHEVWQQTDKYFGVPYIWCYLGNFGGNTVLVGNLYDINKRLENTFANGGKNFEGLGSTLEGFDCNPFVYNYVFEKAWNMDIHKDVPRWTEELAVRRIGKDNVKGKTAWKLLIDSIYADPSRPGQCAMLSIRPTFGKFKTYYANPRFRYSNKTLLSILGLML
;
A
#
# COMPACT_ATOMS: atom_id res chain seq x y z
N LYS A 1 -25.20 7.15 -8.56
CA LYS A 1 -23.76 7.54 -8.71
C LYS A 1 -23.71 8.71 -9.69
N ASP A 2 -23.18 9.84 -9.24
CA ASP A 2 -23.24 11.08 -10.02
C ASP A 2 -22.13 11.17 -11.09
N TRP A 3 -21.09 10.33 -11.02
CA TRP A 3 -19.97 10.29 -11.96
C TRP A 3 -20.07 9.07 -12.88
N THR A 4 -20.49 9.29 -14.13
CA THR A 4 -20.40 8.30 -15.20
C THR A 4 -19.05 8.43 -15.93
N ASN A 5 -18.67 7.42 -16.70
CA ASN A 5 -17.42 7.46 -17.48
C ASN A 5 -17.40 8.63 -18.47
N GLU A 6 -18.55 8.97 -19.08
CA GLU A 6 -18.66 10.12 -19.97
C GLU A 6 -18.41 11.45 -19.25
N ARG A 7 -18.94 11.60 -18.04
CA ARG A 7 -18.73 12.80 -17.21
C ARG A 7 -17.27 12.91 -16.75
N ILE A 8 -16.68 11.79 -16.31
CA ILE A 8 -15.27 11.73 -15.93
C ILE A 8 -14.43 12.11 -17.14
N LYS A 9 -14.67 11.49 -18.31
CA LYS A 9 -13.95 11.80 -19.54
C LYS A 9 -14.03 13.28 -19.90
N ALA A 10 -15.25 13.83 -19.95
CA ALA A 10 -15.46 15.24 -20.26
C ALA A 10 -14.71 16.16 -19.32
N TYR A 11 -14.70 15.86 -18.01
CA TYR A 11 -14.03 16.66 -16.99
C TYR A 11 -12.50 16.63 -17.14
N ILE A 12 -11.90 15.43 -17.18
CA ILE A 12 -10.43 15.32 -17.18
C ILE A 12 -9.80 15.69 -18.54
N THR A 13 -10.54 15.53 -19.66
CA THR A 13 -10.06 15.92 -20.98
C THR A 13 -10.36 17.36 -21.35
N ALA A 14 -11.06 18.12 -20.51
CA ALA A 14 -11.28 19.56 -20.67
C ALA A 14 -9.96 20.37 -20.63
N PHE A 15 -8.94 19.83 -19.98
CA PHE A 15 -7.60 20.42 -19.91
C PHE A 15 -6.67 19.76 -20.93
N PRO A 16 -5.70 20.51 -21.49
CA PRO A 16 -4.70 19.93 -22.38
C PRO A 16 -3.93 18.80 -21.65
N SER A 17 -3.88 17.60 -22.21
CA SER A 17 -3.24 16.45 -21.59
C SER A 17 -1.79 16.67 -21.22
N LYS A 18 -1.04 17.44 -22.03
CA LYS A 18 0.36 17.81 -21.74
C LYS A 18 0.54 18.75 -20.53
N LYS A 19 -0.54 19.31 -20.00
CA LYS A 19 -0.54 20.21 -18.82
C LYS A 19 -1.25 19.60 -17.62
N SER A 20 -1.66 18.33 -17.74
CA SER A 20 -2.43 17.63 -16.71
C SER A 20 -1.69 16.35 -16.32
N LEU A 21 -1.67 16.06 -15.03
CA LEU A 21 -1.18 14.81 -14.47
C LEU A 21 -2.16 14.37 -13.39
N LEU A 22 -2.71 13.19 -13.54
CA LEU A 22 -3.65 12.64 -12.57
C LEU A 22 -2.92 11.77 -11.54
N LEU A 23 -3.37 11.82 -10.32
CA LEU A 23 -2.93 10.90 -9.27
C LEU A 23 -4.04 9.87 -9.05
N ASP A 24 -3.79 8.63 -9.43
CA ASP A 24 -4.65 7.50 -9.07
C ASP A 24 -4.32 7.11 -7.62
N TYR A 25 -5.11 7.60 -6.70
CA TYR A 25 -4.61 7.95 -5.38
C TYR A 25 -4.69 6.83 -4.33
N TYR A 26 -5.37 5.72 -4.60
CA TYR A 26 -5.56 4.60 -3.64
C TYR A 26 -5.41 3.24 -4.35
N CYS A 27 -4.35 3.10 -5.11
CA CYS A 27 -4.21 2.00 -6.06
C CYS A 27 -3.98 0.63 -5.42
N GLU A 28 -3.49 0.56 -4.20
CA GLU A 28 -3.38 -0.71 -3.49
C GLU A 28 -4.74 -1.35 -3.16
N ARG A 29 -5.83 -0.60 -3.37
CA ARG A 29 -7.21 -1.09 -3.17
C ARG A 29 -8.10 -0.87 -4.35
N HIS A 30 -7.98 0.26 -5.01
CA HIS A 30 -8.93 0.72 -6.00
C HIS A 30 -8.21 1.48 -7.12
N GLU A 31 -7.98 0.80 -8.20
CA GLU A 31 -7.29 1.35 -9.38
C GLU A 31 -8.33 1.93 -10.36
N VAL A 32 -8.48 3.25 -10.37
CA VAL A 32 -9.48 3.93 -11.21
C VAL A 32 -9.08 3.90 -12.68
N TRP A 33 -7.77 3.81 -12.98
CA TRP A 33 -7.27 3.69 -14.36
C TRP A 33 -7.89 2.50 -15.11
N GLN A 34 -8.19 1.39 -14.42
CA GLN A 34 -8.83 0.22 -15.02
C GLN A 34 -10.29 0.46 -15.38
N GLN A 35 -10.97 1.35 -14.64
CA GLN A 35 -12.41 1.64 -14.81
C GLN A 35 -12.67 2.74 -15.83
N THR A 36 -11.66 3.53 -16.14
CA THR A 36 -11.76 4.75 -16.97
C THR A 36 -10.98 4.64 -18.28
N ASP A 37 -10.80 3.42 -18.79
CA ASP A 37 -9.98 3.20 -19.99
C ASP A 37 -8.66 4.00 -19.93
N LYS A 38 -7.88 3.76 -18.87
CA LYS A 38 -6.58 4.41 -18.64
C LYS A 38 -6.67 5.93 -18.65
N TYR A 39 -7.68 6.46 -17.96
CA TYR A 39 -7.96 7.90 -17.91
C TYR A 39 -8.10 8.56 -19.28
N PHE A 40 -8.60 7.78 -20.26
CA PHE A 40 -8.82 8.26 -21.65
C PHE A 40 -7.59 8.91 -22.28
N GLY A 41 -6.39 8.45 -21.91
CA GLY A 41 -5.12 8.94 -22.45
C GLY A 41 -4.52 10.14 -21.69
N VAL A 42 -5.13 10.64 -20.64
CA VAL A 42 -4.54 11.67 -19.77
C VAL A 42 -3.41 11.04 -18.95
N PRO A 43 -2.22 11.68 -18.83
CA PRO A 43 -1.12 11.18 -18.03
C PRO A 43 -1.51 10.94 -16.56
N TYR A 44 -1.06 9.82 -15.99
CA TYR A 44 -1.35 9.49 -14.61
C TYR A 44 -0.21 8.76 -13.90
N ILE A 45 -0.22 8.88 -12.57
CA ILE A 45 0.68 8.19 -11.63
C ILE A 45 -0.15 7.22 -10.79
N TRP A 46 0.31 5.99 -10.68
CA TRP A 46 -0.20 5.01 -9.71
C TRP A 46 0.31 5.36 -8.31
N CYS A 47 -0.57 5.65 -7.36
CA CYS A 47 -0.18 6.10 -6.04
C CYS A 47 -0.57 5.10 -4.95
N TYR A 48 0.39 4.78 -4.09
CA TYR A 48 0.17 4.07 -2.85
C TYR A 48 -0.25 5.05 -1.75
N LEU A 49 -1.37 4.80 -1.10
CA LEU A 49 -1.86 5.62 0.01
C LEU A 49 -1.35 5.10 1.36
N GLY A 50 -1.69 3.87 1.71
CA GLY A 50 -1.18 3.14 2.89
C GLY A 50 -1.59 3.68 4.25
N ASN A 51 -1.82 4.99 4.36
CA ASN A 51 -2.09 5.69 5.61
C ASN A 51 -3.29 6.61 5.44
N PHE A 52 -4.25 6.52 6.35
CA PHE A 52 -5.48 7.30 6.35
C PHE A 52 -5.54 8.21 7.57
N GLY A 53 -5.48 9.53 7.36
CA GLY A 53 -5.57 10.53 8.43
C GLY A 53 -4.47 10.41 9.50
N GLY A 54 -3.28 9.96 9.12
CA GLY A 54 -2.16 9.76 10.06
C GLY A 54 -2.27 8.51 10.94
N ASN A 55 -3.26 7.65 10.72
CA ASN A 55 -3.41 6.41 11.49
C ASN A 55 -2.35 5.38 11.09
N THR A 56 -1.44 5.07 11.99
CA THR A 56 -0.43 4.03 11.80
C THR A 56 -0.97 2.69 12.26
N VAL A 57 -1.19 1.80 11.33
CA VAL A 57 -1.57 0.41 11.56
C VAL A 57 -0.66 -0.54 10.81
N LEU A 58 -0.49 -1.76 11.31
CA LEU A 58 0.35 -2.77 10.67
C LEU A 58 -0.44 -3.43 9.52
N VAL A 59 -0.41 -2.80 8.36
CA VAL A 59 -1.07 -3.25 7.14
C VAL A 59 -0.19 -2.99 5.92
N GLY A 60 -0.47 -3.64 4.80
CA GLY A 60 0.25 -3.43 3.55
C GLY A 60 0.63 -4.75 2.88
N ASN A 61 -0.34 -5.40 2.26
CA ASN A 61 -0.15 -6.68 1.57
C ASN A 61 0.78 -6.54 0.36
N LEU A 62 2.06 -6.86 0.54
CA LEU A 62 3.07 -6.74 -0.52
C LEU A 62 2.78 -7.65 -1.71
N TYR A 63 2.19 -8.82 -1.50
CA TYR A 63 1.86 -9.74 -2.60
C TYR A 63 0.77 -9.15 -3.51
N ASP A 64 -0.27 -8.54 -2.93
CA ASP A 64 -1.33 -7.89 -3.70
C ASP A 64 -0.79 -6.62 -4.39
N ILE A 65 0.01 -5.82 -3.69
CA ILE A 65 0.69 -4.64 -4.26
C ILE A 65 1.56 -5.05 -5.44
N ASN A 66 2.39 -6.09 -5.30
CA ASN A 66 3.24 -6.57 -6.39
C ASN A 66 2.43 -6.94 -7.64
N LYS A 67 1.38 -7.74 -7.45
CA LYS A 67 0.49 -8.16 -8.53
C LYS A 67 -0.16 -6.96 -9.26
N ARG A 68 -0.58 -5.93 -8.49
CA ARG A 68 -1.16 -4.72 -9.06
C ARG A 68 -0.14 -3.91 -9.85
N LEU A 69 1.07 -3.76 -9.31
CA LEU A 69 2.15 -3.07 -9.99
C LEU A 69 2.52 -3.79 -11.31
N GLU A 70 2.70 -5.11 -11.28
CA GLU A 70 2.97 -5.90 -12.49
C GLU A 70 1.87 -5.70 -13.55
N ASN A 71 0.60 -5.74 -13.13
CA ASN A 71 -0.52 -5.47 -14.03
C ASN A 71 -0.49 -4.04 -14.59
N THR A 72 -0.19 -3.04 -13.75
CA THR A 72 -0.14 -1.65 -14.17
C THR A 72 1.00 -1.40 -15.16
N PHE A 73 2.19 -1.95 -14.92
CA PHE A 73 3.31 -1.84 -15.86
C PHE A 73 3.04 -2.53 -17.19
N ALA A 74 2.35 -3.67 -17.16
CA ALA A 74 2.00 -4.40 -18.39
C ALA A 74 0.85 -3.75 -19.17
N ASN A 75 -0.15 -3.20 -18.49
CA ASN A 75 -1.45 -2.86 -19.06
C ASN A 75 -1.88 -1.40 -18.84
N GLY A 76 -1.15 -0.60 -18.09
CA GLY A 76 -1.50 0.78 -17.73
C GLY A 76 -1.55 1.78 -18.89
N GLY A 77 -0.98 1.41 -20.04
CA GLY A 77 -0.99 2.24 -21.24
C GLY A 77 0.22 3.16 -21.34
N LYS A 78 0.31 3.86 -22.48
CA LYS A 78 1.44 4.77 -22.77
C LYS A 78 1.42 6.07 -21.95
N ASN A 79 0.32 6.35 -21.32
CA ASN A 79 0.09 7.53 -20.47
C ASN A 79 0.28 7.24 -18.96
N PHE A 80 0.71 6.04 -18.62
CA PHE A 80 1.19 5.71 -17.28
C PHE A 80 2.61 6.27 -17.11
N GLU A 81 2.79 7.24 -16.21
CA GLU A 81 4.04 8.00 -16.07
C GLU A 81 4.93 7.48 -14.93
N GLY A 82 4.38 6.68 -14.01
CA GLY A 82 5.17 6.11 -12.92
C GLY A 82 4.41 5.89 -11.61
N LEU A 83 5.19 5.71 -10.54
CA LEU A 83 4.67 5.43 -9.20
C LEU A 83 4.82 6.64 -8.29
N GLY A 84 3.88 6.80 -7.37
CA GLY A 84 3.85 7.87 -6.38
C GLY A 84 3.26 7.43 -5.06
N SER A 85 3.11 8.40 -4.17
CA SER A 85 2.44 8.23 -2.89
C SER A 85 1.53 9.41 -2.58
N THR A 86 0.40 9.10 -1.97
CA THR A 86 -0.62 10.07 -1.56
C THR A 86 -0.94 9.93 -0.07
N LEU A 87 0.04 9.55 0.76
CA LEU A 87 -0.16 9.34 2.19
C LEU A 87 -0.78 10.56 2.88
N GLU A 88 -1.69 10.31 3.81
CA GLU A 88 -2.45 11.35 4.53
C GLU A 88 -1.84 11.71 5.90
N GLY A 89 -0.56 11.47 6.12
CA GLY A 89 0.12 11.80 7.36
C GLY A 89 1.51 11.19 7.45
N PHE A 90 2.18 11.51 8.55
CA PHE A 90 3.48 10.95 8.90
C PHE A 90 3.32 9.60 9.63
N ASP A 91 4.41 8.96 10.02
CA ASP A 91 4.41 7.66 10.72
C ASP A 91 3.76 6.51 9.95
N CYS A 92 4.12 6.36 8.70
CA CYS A 92 3.70 5.26 7.85
C CYS A 92 4.63 4.03 8.00
N ASN A 93 4.23 2.89 7.44
CA ASN A 93 5.03 1.67 7.40
C ASN A 93 6.16 1.78 6.35
N PRO A 94 7.38 2.21 6.70
CA PRO A 94 8.37 2.64 5.72
C PRO A 94 8.79 1.53 4.75
N PHE A 95 8.76 0.27 5.17
CA PHE A 95 9.18 -0.83 4.30
C PHE A 95 8.22 -1.06 3.12
N VAL A 96 6.92 -0.79 3.27
CA VAL A 96 5.94 -0.91 2.18
C VAL A 96 6.20 0.17 1.12
N TYR A 97 6.46 1.41 1.56
CA TYR A 97 6.84 2.49 0.67
C TYR A 97 8.18 2.20 -0.02
N ASN A 98 9.17 1.67 0.72
CA ASN A 98 10.44 1.24 0.12
C ASN A 98 10.19 0.23 -1.01
N TYR A 99 9.33 -0.77 -0.78
CA TYR A 99 8.98 -1.75 -1.79
C TYR A 99 8.39 -1.10 -3.05
N VAL A 100 7.38 -0.25 -2.87
CA VAL A 100 6.72 0.44 -3.99
C VAL A 100 7.70 1.31 -4.77
N PHE A 101 8.54 2.10 -4.09
CA PHE A 101 9.47 2.99 -4.75
C PHE A 101 10.68 2.27 -5.36
N GLU A 102 11.14 1.16 -4.78
CA GLU A 102 12.15 0.31 -5.42
C GLU A 102 11.62 -0.26 -6.75
N LYS A 103 10.34 -0.64 -6.81
CA LYS A 103 9.67 -1.07 -8.06
C LYS A 103 9.62 0.02 -9.13
N ALA A 104 9.52 1.29 -8.74
CA ALA A 104 9.53 2.40 -9.69
C ALA A 104 10.84 2.49 -10.48
N TRP A 105 11.96 2.12 -9.88
CA TRP A 105 13.28 2.13 -10.52
C TRP A 105 13.56 0.88 -11.34
N ASN A 106 13.08 -0.27 -10.88
CA ASN A 106 13.28 -1.53 -11.59
C ASN A 106 12.22 -2.57 -11.23
N MET A 107 11.27 -2.76 -12.13
CA MET A 107 10.22 -3.77 -11.95
C MET A 107 10.76 -5.20 -11.89
N ASP A 108 11.87 -5.49 -12.55
CA ASP A 108 12.41 -6.85 -12.65
C ASP A 108 13.21 -7.28 -11.43
N ILE A 109 13.78 -6.34 -10.68
CA ILE A 109 14.64 -6.66 -9.52
C ILE A 109 13.85 -7.38 -8.41
N HIS A 110 12.57 -7.10 -8.24
CA HIS A 110 11.80 -7.59 -7.09
C HIS A 110 10.50 -8.27 -7.49
N LYS A 111 10.53 -9.11 -8.52
CA LYS A 111 9.37 -9.95 -8.88
C LYS A 111 8.93 -10.88 -7.76
N ASP A 112 9.86 -11.22 -6.87
CA ASP A 112 9.65 -12.15 -5.78
C ASP A 112 9.64 -11.43 -4.43
N VAL A 113 8.47 -11.28 -3.83
CA VAL A 113 8.29 -10.69 -2.49
C VAL A 113 9.11 -11.42 -1.42
N PRO A 114 9.16 -12.77 -1.36
CA PRO A 114 10.01 -13.51 -0.43
C PRO A 114 11.48 -13.11 -0.52
N ARG A 115 12.04 -13.08 -1.72
CA ARG A 115 13.44 -12.69 -1.92
C ARG A 115 13.71 -11.26 -1.47
N TRP A 116 12.85 -10.32 -1.87
CA TRP A 116 12.96 -8.93 -1.41
C TRP A 116 12.91 -8.83 0.13
N THR A 117 12.05 -9.64 0.76
CA THR A 117 11.92 -9.70 2.22
C THR A 117 13.21 -10.16 2.90
N GLU A 118 13.88 -11.16 2.35
CA GLU A 118 15.17 -11.63 2.86
C GLU A 118 16.25 -10.56 2.71
N GLU A 119 16.31 -9.90 1.57
CA GLU A 119 17.23 -8.77 1.33
C GLU A 119 16.94 -7.59 2.26
N LEU A 120 15.66 -7.27 2.51
CA LEU A 120 15.26 -6.28 3.51
C LEU A 120 15.75 -6.65 4.90
N ALA A 121 15.59 -7.92 5.31
CA ALA A 121 16.06 -8.39 6.62
C ALA A 121 17.57 -8.21 6.77
N VAL A 122 18.34 -8.57 5.75
CA VAL A 122 19.80 -8.37 5.75
C VAL A 122 20.16 -6.89 5.83
N ARG A 123 19.52 -6.04 5.04
CA ARG A 123 19.74 -4.57 5.07
C ARG A 123 19.44 -3.95 6.44
N ARG A 124 18.36 -4.40 7.09
CA ARG A 124 17.95 -3.88 8.41
C ARG A 124 18.82 -4.36 9.56
N ILE A 125 19.33 -5.59 9.48
CA ILE A 125 20.14 -6.21 10.53
C ILE A 125 21.62 -5.93 10.31
N GLY A 126 22.04 -5.63 9.08
CA GLY A 126 23.44 -5.39 8.71
C GLY A 126 24.27 -6.66 8.47
N LYS A 127 23.67 -7.85 8.60
CA LYS A 127 24.29 -9.15 8.34
C LYS A 127 23.27 -10.20 7.99
N ASP A 128 23.70 -11.29 7.38
CA ASP A 128 22.85 -12.46 7.19
C ASP A 128 22.49 -13.11 8.53
N ASN A 129 21.20 -13.27 8.79
CA ASN A 129 20.68 -13.82 10.03
C ASN A 129 19.38 -14.59 9.77
N VAL A 130 19.43 -15.89 10.01
CA VAL A 130 18.29 -16.80 9.76
C VAL A 130 17.06 -16.43 10.60
N LYS A 131 17.24 -16.11 11.89
CA LYS A 131 16.14 -15.68 12.76
C LYS A 131 15.51 -14.39 12.25
N GLY A 132 16.33 -13.42 11.85
CA GLY A 132 15.85 -12.16 11.30
C GLY A 132 15.09 -12.32 9.99
N LYS A 133 15.58 -13.13 9.07
CA LYS A 133 14.86 -13.47 7.83
C LYS A 133 13.52 -14.15 8.14
N THR A 134 13.51 -15.10 9.07
CA THR A 134 12.27 -15.76 9.52
C THR A 134 11.28 -14.77 10.14
N ALA A 135 11.75 -13.87 10.98
CA ALA A 135 10.93 -12.84 11.61
C ALA A 135 10.30 -11.90 10.56
N TRP A 136 11.08 -11.40 9.60
CA TRP A 136 10.58 -10.54 8.53
C TRP A 136 9.59 -11.27 7.63
N LYS A 137 9.86 -12.53 7.30
CA LYS A 137 8.94 -13.34 6.52
C LYS A 137 7.60 -13.52 7.24
N LEU A 138 7.60 -13.90 8.52
CA LEU A 138 6.39 -14.01 9.32
C LEU A 138 5.66 -12.67 9.44
N LEU A 139 6.39 -11.56 9.58
CA LEU A 139 5.80 -10.23 9.66
C LEU A 139 5.01 -9.91 8.38
N ILE A 140 5.60 -10.12 7.22
CA ILE A 140 4.97 -9.83 5.92
C ILE A 140 3.84 -10.80 5.62
N ASP A 141 4.02 -12.10 5.86
CA ASP A 141 3.04 -13.13 5.52
C ASP A 141 1.82 -13.15 6.45
N SER A 142 1.92 -12.54 7.64
CA SER A 142 0.84 -12.62 8.63
C SER A 142 0.36 -11.26 9.15
N ILE A 143 1.26 -10.44 9.69
CA ILE A 143 0.88 -9.16 10.31
C ILE A 143 0.50 -8.14 9.23
N TYR A 144 1.29 -8.06 8.17
CA TYR A 144 1.05 -7.17 7.03
C TYR A 144 0.26 -7.82 5.89
N ALA A 145 -0.35 -8.99 6.12
CA ALA A 145 -1.14 -9.67 5.10
C ALA A 145 -2.43 -8.92 4.72
N ASP A 146 -2.92 -8.04 5.58
CA ASP A 146 -4.09 -7.23 5.28
C ASP A 146 -3.72 -5.96 4.48
N PRO A 147 -4.53 -5.60 3.48
CA PRO A 147 -4.38 -4.32 2.79
C PRO A 147 -4.79 -3.15 3.69
N SER A 148 -4.23 -1.97 3.41
CA SER A 148 -4.63 -0.72 4.05
C SER A 148 -6.15 -0.47 3.89
N ARG A 149 -6.77 0.12 4.91
CA ARG A 149 -8.21 0.44 4.93
C ARG A 149 -8.46 1.72 5.69
N PRO A 150 -9.39 2.56 5.21
CA PRO A 150 -9.87 3.69 6.00
C PRO A 150 -10.55 3.21 7.28
N GLY A 151 -10.49 4.02 8.34
CA GLY A 151 -11.14 3.75 9.62
C GLY A 151 -10.44 2.79 10.55
N GLN A 152 -9.26 2.27 10.19
CA GLN A 152 -8.37 1.61 11.14
C GLN A 152 -7.63 2.65 11.94
N CYS A 153 -7.57 2.48 13.26
CA CYS A 153 -6.77 3.35 14.13
C CYS A 153 -5.83 2.54 15.00
N ALA A 154 -4.70 3.16 15.35
CA ALA A 154 -3.78 2.58 16.31
C ALA A 154 -4.47 2.42 17.67
N MET A 155 -4.17 1.33 18.38
CA MET A 155 -4.78 1.07 19.71
C MET A 155 -4.55 2.23 20.67
N LEU A 156 -3.40 2.90 20.59
CA LEU A 156 -3.04 4.02 21.46
C LEU A 156 -3.86 5.30 21.19
N SER A 157 -4.45 5.43 20.01
CA SER A 157 -5.26 6.59 19.62
C SER A 157 -6.75 6.42 19.86
N ILE A 158 -7.18 5.24 20.29
CA ILE A 158 -8.59 4.95 20.58
C ILE A 158 -8.96 5.43 21.97
N ARG A 159 -10.04 6.21 22.07
CA ARG A 159 -10.58 6.58 23.37
C ARG A 159 -11.13 5.35 24.07
N PRO A 160 -10.79 5.09 25.35
CA PRO A 160 -11.43 4.05 26.13
C PRO A 160 -12.95 4.22 26.13
N THR A 161 -13.68 3.13 25.93
CA THR A 161 -15.15 3.14 25.93
C THR A 161 -15.67 1.86 26.58
N PHE A 162 -16.79 1.97 27.28
CA PHE A 162 -17.52 0.83 27.80
C PHE A 162 -18.51 0.32 26.76
N GLY A 163 -18.46 -0.98 26.44
CA GLY A 163 -19.37 -1.61 25.51
C GLY A 163 -18.87 -1.67 24.06
N LYS A 164 -19.78 -1.79 23.11
CA LYS A 164 -19.44 -1.93 21.70
C LYS A 164 -19.00 -0.60 21.09
N PHE A 165 -17.92 -0.62 20.32
CA PHE A 165 -17.48 0.53 19.53
C PHE A 165 -18.57 0.92 18.53
N LYS A 166 -19.03 2.15 18.63
CA LYS A 166 -20.14 2.67 17.82
C LYS A 166 -19.70 3.34 16.52
N THR A 167 -18.41 3.61 16.36
CA THR A 167 -17.90 4.33 15.20
C THR A 167 -16.97 3.48 14.37
N TYR A 168 -17.02 3.68 13.08
CA TYR A 168 -16.13 3.05 12.10
C TYR A 168 -14.64 3.34 12.38
N TYR A 169 -14.33 4.53 12.89
CA TYR A 169 -12.97 5.00 13.21
C TYR A 169 -12.41 4.51 14.54
N ALA A 170 -13.21 3.83 15.35
CA ALA A 170 -12.81 3.35 16.67
C ALA A 170 -12.82 1.83 16.76
N ASN A 171 -12.45 1.13 15.71
CA ASN A 171 -12.45 -0.32 15.68
C ASN A 171 -11.03 -0.88 15.90
N PRO A 172 -10.70 -1.38 17.12
CA PRO A 172 -9.38 -1.91 17.44
C PRO A 172 -9.18 -3.35 16.99
N ARG A 173 -9.97 -3.84 16.04
CA ARG A 173 -9.85 -5.23 15.59
C ARG A 173 -8.56 -5.42 14.82
N PHE A 174 -7.57 -5.97 15.50
CA PHE A 174 -6.41 -6.55 14.83
C PHE A 174 -6.84 -7.77 14.02
N ARG A 175 -6.33 -7.86 12.82
CA ARG A 175 -6.57 -9.01 11.93
C ARG A 175 -5.45 -10.05 12.03
N TYR A 176 -4.50 -9.82 12.90
CA TYR A 176 -3.39 -10.72 13.18
C TYR A 176 -3.47 -11.27 14.61
N SER A 177 -2.84 -12.42 14.81
CA SER A 177 -2.75 -13.06 16.11
C SER A 177 -1.68 -12.40 16.98
N ASN A 178 -2.01 -12.05 18.22
CA ASN A 178 -1.02 -11.60 19.21
C ASN A 178 0.06 -12.66 19.46
N LYS A 179 -0.29 -13.95 19.38
CA LYS A 179 0.68 -15.06 19.48
C LYS A 179 1.73 -14.98 18.37
N THR A 180 1.30 -14.71 17.14
CA THR A 180 2.21 -14.54 15.99
C THR A 180 3.12 -13.33 16.22
N LEU A 181 2.58 -12.20 16.67
CA LEU A 181 3.37 -11.00 16.95
C LEU A 181 4.44 -11.26 18.03
N LEU A 182 4.08 -11.96 19.11
CA LEU A 182 5.01 -12.34 20.17
C LEU A 182 6.10 -13.31 19.67
N SER A 183 5.74 -14.25 18.79
CA SER A 183 6.72 -15.15 18.16
C SER A 183 7.72 -14.39 17.30
N ILE A 184 7.26 -13.41 16.53
CA ILE A 184 8.12 -12.52 15.73
C ILE A 184 9.08 -11.75 16.64
N LEU A 185 8.56 -11.14 17.72
CA LEU A 185 9.38 -10.42 18.68
C LEU A 185 10.47 -11.31 19.27
N GLY A 186 10.13 -12.55 19.67
CA GLY A 186 11.10 -13.52 20.19
C GLY A 186 12.17 -13.96 19.19
N LEU A 187 11.93 -13.84 17.89
CA LEU A 187 12.94 -14.06 16.84
C LEU A 187 13.86 -12.85 16.64
N MET A 188 13.40 -11.66 16.97
CA MET A 188 14.14 -10.41 16.81
C MET A 188 15.06 -10.10 18.02
N LEU A 189 14.77 -10.68 19.17
CA LEU A 189 15.58 -10.61 20.40
C LEU A 189 16.62 -11.73 20.45
#